data_53a117657dfa03d4eaeb81950100260e
#
_entry.id   53a117657dfa03d4eaeb81950100260e
#
_cell.length_a   1.000
_cell.length_b   1.000
_cell.length_c   1.000
_cell.angle_alpha   90.00
_cell.angle_beta   90.00
_cell.angle_gamma   90.00
#
_symmetry.space_group_name_H-M   'P 1'
#
loop_
_entity.id
_entity.type
_entity.pdbx_description
1 polymer ?
#
loop_
_entity_poly.entity_id
_entity_poly.type
_entity_poly.pdbx_seq_one_letter_code
_entity_poly.pdbx_strand_id
1 'polypeptide(L)'
;MAGDSVVVDNSAPRVPYAQLAGRLKPQLLRALENHGFVHMTPVQEKVLHLPTFTQDCLVQAKTGTGKTLAFLLPALQNLLSVPDLDRSTVGILVLAPTRELAQQIADECDKLTSACTPPLECHIAVGGSNRKTHLSKFLRGKPTILVATPGRLIDYLSEDAARQKLTKLRCVVLDEADRMLDAGFAPDLRRILAQIPPKAEAGWQGMCFSATVPPEIQKMLPMVLDKDHARISTIDPNEAPTVALVPQSVFPVASVDDILPTVHSVLACARADNPALKAVIFCPTARHAALLYHIFGHTGGAAPPKLPVFQMQSRMSQPARTRTVDEFKATDRGLLFASDVVGRGMDFPDINLVVQIGVPSEKDQYVHRVGRTGRAGKVGEAVMVLAPEEMWFISANKDFPIKNNCPL
;
A
#
# COMPACT_ATOMS: atom_id res chain seq x y z
N MET A 1 -3.23 -21.24 25.61
CA MET A 1 -3.11 -20.00 26.39
C MET A 1 -3.27 -18.88 25.39
N ALA A 2 -4.30 -18.06 25.54
CA ALA A 2 -4.58 -16.93 24.67
C ALA A 2 -3.51 -15.85 24.92
N GLY A 3 -2.79 -15.47 23.85
CA GLY A 3 -1.79 -14.41 23.95
C GLY A 3 -2.48 -13.07 24.18
N ASP A 4 -2.08 -12.36 25.21
CA ASP A 4 -2.53 -11.03 25.54
C ASP A 4 -2.26 -10.05 24.38
N SER A 5 -3.33 -9.53 23.78
CA SER A 5 -3.26 -8.44 22.82
C SER A 5 -3.09 -7.12 23.60
N VAL A 6 -1.89 -6.57 23.57
CA VAL A 6 -1.61 -5.25 24.16
C VAL A 6 -2.28 -4.17 23.33
N VAL A 7 -3.27 -3.49 23.91
CA VAL A 7 -3.93 -2.30 23.35
C VAL A 7 -2.93 -1.14 23.28
N VAL A 8 -2.85 -0.45 22.16
CA VAL A 8 -1.90 0.67 21.95
C VAL A 8 -2.60 1.99 22.27
N ASP A 9 -2.11 2.66 23.29
CA ASP A 9 -2.41 4.07 23.55
C ASP A 9 -1.68 4.96 22.54
N ASN A 10 -2.42 5.59 21.63
CA ASN A 10 -1.88 6.51 20.63
C ASN A 10 -1.39 7.86 21.22
N SER A 11 -1.59 8.10 22.49
CA SER A 11 -1.14 9.30 23.23
C SER A 11 0.26 9.12 23.84
N ALA A 12 0.84 7.91 23.82
CA ALA A 12 2.15 7.64 24.38
C ALA A 12 3.27 8.36 23.57
N PRO A 13 4.31 8.86 24.23
CA PRO A 13 5.43 9.48 23.55
C PRO A 13 6.10 8.48 22.61
N ARG A 14 6.27 8.87 21.34
CA ARG A 14 6.87 8.00 20.31
C ARG A 14 8.32 7.69 20.62
N VAL A 15 8.70 6.43 20.53
CA VAL A 15 10.05 5.94 20.81
C VAL A 15 11.01 6.33 19.68
N PRO A 16 12.14 6.98 19.95
CA PRO A 16 13.10 7.35 18.92
C PRO A 16 13.87 6.13 18.39
N TYR A 17 14.20 6.11 17.09
CA TYR A 17 15.05 5.06 16.48
C TYR A 17 16.42 4.96 17.11
N ALA A 18 16.95 6.04 17.71
CA ALA A 18 18.23 6.04 18.41
C ALA A 18 18.31 4.99 19.54
N GLN A 19 17.17 4.59 20.13
CA GLN A 19 17.14 3.52 21.14
C GLN A 19 17.51 2.14 20.57
N LEU A 20 17.50 1.97 19.25
CA LEU A 20 17.94 0.75 18.60
C LEU A 20 19.46 0.69 18.36
N ALA A 21 20.21 1.65 18.91
CA ALA A 21 21.68 1.60 18.91
C ALA A 21 22.15 0.28 19.57
N GLY A 22 23.06 -0.42 18.89
CA GLY A 22 23.51 -1.75 19.28
C GLY A 22 22.64 -2.91 18.78
N ARG A 23 21.39 -2.68 18.40
CA ARG A 23 20.51 -3.67 17.74
C ARG A 23 20.51 -3.53 16.21
N LEU A 24 20.44 -2.30 15.69
CA LEU A 24 20.58 -2.01 14.26
C LEU A 24 22.01 -1.65 13.91
N LYS A 25 22.44 -2.04 12.71
CA LYS A 25 23.73 -1.62 12.16
C LYS A 25 23.83 -0.10 12.09
N PRO A 26 24.98 0.53 12.41
CA PRO A 26 25.14 1.98 12.41
C PRO A 26 24.77 2.66 11.08
N GLN A 27 24.98 1.98 9.96
CA GLN A 27 24.60 2.50 8.64
C GLN A 27 23.09 2.64 8.44
N LEU A 28 22.29 1.74 9.04
CA LEU A 28 20.82 1.87 8.99
C LEU A 28 20.34 3.03 9.85
N LEU A 29 20.91 3.21 11.03
CA LEU A 29 20.59 4.36 11.90
C LEU A 29 20.96 5.69 11.23
N ARG A 30 22.13 5.76 10.59
CA ARG A 30 22.54 6.96 9.81
C ARG A 30 21.59 7.22 8.63
N ALA A 31 21.16 6.19 7.93
CA ALA A 31 20.21 6.35 6.84
C ALA A 31 18.85 6.90 7.33
N LEU A 32 18.35 6.40 8.46
CA LEU A 32 17.13 6.92 9.09
C LEU A 32 17.26 8.40 9.45
N GLU A 33 18.37 8.78 10.10
CA GLU A 33 18.67 10.16 10.48
C GLU A 33 18.78 11.08 9.27
N ASN A 34 19.53 10.69 8.24
CA ASN A 34 19.73 11.46 7.00
C ASN A 34 18.41 11.73 6.26
N HIS A 35 17.42 10.86 6.41
CA HIS A 35 16.10 11.00 5.77
C HIS A 35 15.01 11.50 6.72
N GLY A 36 15.39 12.00 7.93
CA GLY A 36 14.48 12.63 8.88
C GLY A 36 13.55 11.67 9.62
N PHE A 37 13.85 10.37 9.64
CA PHE A 37 13.11 9.40 10.43
C PHE A 37 13.60 9.42 11.89
N VAL A 38 12.92 10.15 12.75
CA VAL A 38 13.34 10.35 14.15
C VAL A 38 12.70 9.36 15.10
N HIS A 39 11.38 9.14 14.96
CA HIS A 39 10.59 8.32 15.88
C HIS A 39 9.90 7.16 15.17
N MET A 40 9.80 6.04 15.88
CA MET A 40 9.07 4.87 15.42
C MET A 40 7.56 5.11 15.48
N THR A 41 6.85 4.54 14.54
CA THR A 41 5.39 4.38 14.66
C THR A 41 5.07 3.15 15.52
N PRO A 42 3.84 2.99 16.03
CA PRO A 42 3.48 1.84 16.87
C PRO A 42 3.75 0.47 16.22
N VAL A 43 3.54 0.34 14.91
CA VAL A 43 3.84 -0.93 14.21
C VAL A 43 5.34 -1.17 14.08
N GLN A 44 6.12 -0.11 13.84
CA GLN A 44 7.58 -0.20 13.78
C GLN A 44 8.16 -0.57 15.14
N GLU A 45 7.67 0.08 16.20
CA GLU A 45 8.09 -0.21 17.56
C GLU A 45 7.87 -1.67 17.91
N LYS A 46 6.66 -2.20 17.72
CA LYS A 46 6.34 -3.60 18.03
C LYS A 46 7.20 -4.59 17.24
N VAL A 47 7.41 -4.36 15.96
CA VAL A 47 8.22 -5.25 15.11
C VAL A 47 9.70 -5.17 15.46
N LEU A 48 10.23 -3.96 15.68
CA LEU A 48 11.65 -3.73 15.96
C LEU A 48 12.05 -4.12 17.39
N HIS A 49 11.09 -4.32 18.29
CA HIS A 49 11.32 -4.84 19.64
C HIS A 49 11.10 -6.37 19.76
N LEU A 50 10.83 -7.07 18.67
CA LEU A 50 10.86 -8.55 18.70
C LEU A 50 12.21 -9.06 19.25
N PRO A 51 12.24 -10.21 19.93
CA PRO A 51 13.46 -10.75 20.52
C PRO A 51 14.63 -10.84 19.53
N THR A 52 14.34 -11.28 18.31
CA THR A 52 15.32 -11.32 17.21
C THR A 52 14.75 -10.71 15.95
N PHE A 53 15.62 -10.14 15.11
CA PHE A 53 15.23 -9.65 13.78
C PHE A 53 15.06 -10.76 12.73
N THR A 54 15.25 -12.01 13.13
CA THR A 54 15.09 -13.18 12.27
C THR A 54 13.79 -13.94 12.54
N GLN A 55 13.02 -13.53 13.57
CA GLN A 55 11.76 -14.18 13.90
C GLN A 55 10.70 -13.88 12.84
N ASP A 56 9.99 -14.91 12.45
CA ASP A 56 8.82 -14.78 11.58
C ASP A 56 7.72 -13.96 12.26
N CYS A 57 6.99 -13.19 11.48
CA CYS A 57 5.88 -12.43 12.04
C CYS A 57 4.71 -12.24 11.08
N LEU A 58 3.50 -12.31 11.65
CA LEU A 58 2.25 -11.81 11.08
C LEU A 58 1.95 -10.46 11.71
N VAL A 59 1.88 -9.42 10.90
CA VAL A 59 1.66 -8.05 11.36
C VAL A 59 0.35 -7.52 10.79
N GLN A 60 -0.59 -7.26 11.67
CA GLN A 60 -1.87 -6.64 11.32
C GLN A 60 -1.82 -5.14 11.67
N ALA A 61 -1.83 -4.31 10.65
CA ALA A 61 -1.76 -2.86 10.80
C ALA A 61 -2.44 -2.12 9.65
N LYS A 62 -3.06 -0.98 9.95
CA LYS A 62 -3.74 -0.13 8.95
C LYS A 62 -2.76 0.34 7.86
N THR A 63 -3.27 0.72 6.69
CA THR A 63 -2.46 1.35 5.64
C THR A 63 -1.95 2.72 6.10
N GLY A 64 -0.75 3.13 5.67
CA GLY A 64 -0.17 4.43 6.04
C GLY A 64 0.40 4.50 7.46
N THR A 65 0.53 3.38 8.18
CA THR A 65 1.09 3.35 9.55
C THR A 65 2.61 3.13 9.59
N GLY A 66 3.28 3.08 8.43
CA GLY A 66 4.73 2.91 8.36
C GLY A 66 5.20 1.44 8.30
N LYS A 67 4.36 0.52 7.81
CA LYS A 67 4.69 -0.92 7.66
C LYS A 67 5.98 -1.15 6.86
N THR A 68 6.25 -0.34 5.84
CA THR A 68 7.42 -0.48 4.97
C THR A 68 8.73 -0.46 5.75
N LEU A 69 8.94 0.51 6.62
CA LEU A 69 10.11 0.55 7.50
C LEU A 69 10.09 -0.59 8.53
N ALA A 70 8.91 -1.00 8.99
CA ALA A 70 8.77 -2.08 9.95
C ALA A 70 9.30 -3.42 9.43
N PHE A 71 9.18 -3.72 8.12
CA PHE A 71 9.78 -4.94 7.56
C PHE A 71 11.15 -4.71 6.93
N LEU A 72 11.42 -3.56 6.31
CA LEU A 72 12.72 -3.33 5.68
C LEU A 72 13.86 -3.30 6.70
N LEU A 73 13.67 -2.69 7.86
CA LEU A 73 14.72 -2.58 8.87
C LEU A 73 15.18 -3.94 9.40
N PRO A 74 14.31 -4.85 9.88
CA PRO A 74 14.75 -6.18 10.31
C PRO A 74 15.30 -7.02 9.15
N ALA A 75 14.72 -6.94 7.94
CA ALA A 75 15.21 -7.66 6.78
C ALA A 75 16.64 -7.20 6.38
N LEU A 76 16.87 -5.88 6.33
CA LEU A 76 18.19 -5.31 6.05
C LEU A 76 19.18 -5.62 7.17
N GLN A 77 18.77 -5.57 8.44
CA GLN A 77 19.61 -5.94 9.58
C GLN A 77 20.04 -7.40 9.49
N ASN A 78 19.10 -8.31 9.17
CA ASN A 78 19.39 -9.73 8.97
C ASN A 78 20.39 -9.92 7.81
N LEU A 79 20.13 -9.29 6.66
CA LEU A 79 21.00 -9.36 5.48
C LEU A 79 22.41 -8.84 5.76
N LEU A 80 22.54 -7.68 6.39
CA LEU A 80 23.82 -7.04 6.71
C LEU A 80 24.59 -7.76 7.84
N SER A 81 23.96 -8.70 8.53
CA SER A 81 24.61 -9.52 9.55
C SER A 81 25.28 -10.77 8.99
N VAL A 82 25.06 -11.06 7.69
CA VAL A 82 25.69 -12.20 7.01
C VAL A 82 27.16 -11.89 6.73
N PRO A 83 28.11 -12.68 7.27
CA PRO A 83 29.50 -12.59 6.86
C PRO A 83 29.62 -12.90 5.36
N ASP A 84 30.48 -12.18 4.63
CA ASP A 84 30.77 -12.42 3.22
C ASP A 84 29.50 -12.50 2.34
N LEU A 85 28.61 -11.53 2.52
CA LEU A 85 27.36 -11.44 1.79
C LEU A 85 27.57 -11.51 0.27
N ASP A 86 27.03 -12.56 -0.35
CA ASP A 86 27.00 -12.68 -1.80
C ASP A 86 25.98 -11.70 -2.40
N ARG A 87 26.49 -10.61 -2.93
CA ARG A 87 25.67 -9.54 -3.53
C ARG A 87 25.20 -9.87 -4.94
N SER A 88 25.63 -10.97 -5.52
CA SER A 88 25.17 -11.38 -6.84
C SER A 88 23.80 -12.07 -6.81
N THR A 89 23.30 -12.40 -5.61
CA THR A 89 22.03 -13.10 -5.36
C THR A 89 21.08 -12.26 -4.51
N VAL A 90 19.78 -12.56 -4.63
CA VAL A 90 18.72 -11.93 -3.85
C VAL A 90 18.72 -12.49 -2.42
N GLY A 91 18.93 -11.61 -1.46
CA GLY A 91 18.80 -11.94 -0.03
C GLY A 91 17.42 -11.58 0.52
N ILE A 92 16.79 -10.53 0.01
CA ILE A 92 15.45 -10.09 0.43
C ILE A 92 14.51 -10.07 -0.78
N LEU A 93 13.41 -10.82 -0.68
CA LEU A 93 12.30 -10.80 -1.64
C LEU A 93 11.08 -10.16 -0.98
N VAL A 94 10.57 -9.08 -1.59
CA VAL A 94 9.33 -8.43 -1.17
C VAL A 94 8.27 -8.59 -2.26
N LEU A 95 7.12 -9.14 -1.93
CA LEU A 95 5.97 -9.25 -2.81
C LEU A 95 4.93 -8.20 -2.45
N ALA A 96 4.49 -7.44 -3.44
CA ALA A 96 3.49 -6.40 -3.31
C ALA A 96 2.40 -6.56 -4.39
N PRO A 97 1.12 -6.27 -4.09
CA PRO A 97 0.02 -6.50 -5.03
C PRO A 97 0.04 -5.57 -6.24
N THR A 98 0.63 -4.38 -6.12
CA THR A 98 0.62 -3.35 -7.17
C THR A 98 2.01 -2.85 -7.50
N ARG A 99 2.15 -2.35 -8.74
CA ARG A 99 3.39 -1.77 -9.25
C ARG A 99 3.80 -0.52 -8.48
N GLU A 100 2.81 0.28 -8.11
CA GLU A 100 3.00 1.54 -7.39
C GLU A 100 3.51 1.29 -5.97
N LEU A 101 2.91 0.33 -5.26
CA LEU A 101 3.39 -0.07 -3.94
C LEU A 101 4.79 -0.67 -4.02
N ALA A 102 5.06 -1.52 -5.02
CA ALA A 102 6.39 -2.06 -5.25
C ALA A 102 7.43 -0.95 -5.50
N GLN A 103 7.08 0.09 -6.27
CA GLN A 103 7.96 1.24 -6.48
C GLN A 103 8.20 2.02 -5.18
N GLN A 104 7.15 2.30 -4.40
CA GLN A 104 7.29 2.99 -3.10
C GLN A 104 8.18 2.22 -2.13
N ILE A 105 8.03 0.88 -2.07
CA ILE A 105 8.88 0.03 -1.23
C ILE A 105 10.34 0.12 -1.69
N ALA A 106 10.59 0.10 -2.99
CA ALA A 106 11.94 0.21 -3.53
C ALA A 106 12.56 1.58 -3.24
N ASP A 107 11.80 2.67 -3.40
CA ASP A 107 12.26 4.03 -3.09
C ASP A 107 12.63 4.17 -1.60
N GLU A 108 11.84 3.59 -0.69
CA GLU A 108 12.17 3.55 0.74
C GLU A 108 13.38 2.65 1.02
N CYS A 109 13.51 1.53 0.31
CA CYS A 109 14.68 0.65 0.41
C CYS A 109 15.95 1.39 -0.02
N ASP A 110 15.93 2.12 -1.12
CA ASP A 110 17.08 2.90 -1.61
C ASP A 110 17.50 3.97 -0.59
N LYS A 111 16.55 4.63 0.10
CA LYS A 111 16.86 5.55 1.20
C LYS A 111 17.59 4.84 2.34
N LEU A 112 17.10 3.68 2.79
CA LEU A 112 17.69 2.93 3.90
C LEU A 112 19.06 2.35 3.55
N THR A 113 19.31 2.02 2.29
CA THR A 113 20.56 1.45 1.83
C THR A 113 21.58 2.50 1.40
N SER A 114 21.20 3.77 1.32
CA SER A 114 22.05 4.89 0.88
C SER A 114 23.35 5.06 1.65
N ALA A 115 23.36 4.70 2.95
CA ALA A 115 24.54 4.76 3.80
C ALA A 115 25.31 3.42 3.88
N CYS A 116 24.91 2.39 3.12
CA CYS A 116 25.58 1.11 3.10
C CYS A 116 26.84 1.14 2.23
N THR A 117 27.94 0.63 2.78
CA THR A 117 29.21 0.49 2.07
C THR A 117 29.72 -0.93 2.22
N PRO A 118 29.92 -1.66 1.11
CA PRO A 118 29.55 -1.33 -0.28
C PRO A 118 28.02 -1.26 -0.50
N PRO A 119 27.55 -0.60 -1.59
CA PRO A 119 26.11 -0.40 -1.86
C PRO A 119 25.32 -1.71 -1.97
N LEU A 120 24.06 -1.69 -1.54
CA LEU A 120 23.08 -2.75 -1.82
C LEU A 120 22.19 -2.30 -2.98
N GLU A 121 21.98 -3.18 -3.96
CA GLU A 121 21.10 -2.87 -5.10
C GLU A 121 19.68 -3.38 -4.85
N CYS A 122 18.70 -2.48 -4.91
CA CYS A 122 17.29 -2.81 -4.96
C CYS A 122 16.81 -2.89 -6.41
N HIS A 123 16.29 -4.03 -6.81
CA HIS A 123 15.73 -4.26 -8.14
C HIS A 123 14.21 -4.41 -8.06
N ILE A 124 13.53 -3.97 -9.13
CA ILE A 124 12.06 -4.02 -9.21
C ILE A 124 11.65 -4.93 -10.36
N ALA A 125 10.73 -5.87 -10.07
CA ALA A 125 10.12 -6.75 -11.05
C ALA A 125 8.60 -6.53 -11.09
N VAL A 126 8.16 -5.56 -11.92
CA VAL A 126 6.72 -5.20 -12.05
C VAL A 126 6.25 -5.26 -13.50
N GLY A 127 4.95 -5.52 -13.70
CA GLY A 127 4.34 -5.54 -15.02
C GLY A 127 4.37 -4.16 -15.70
N GLY A 128 4.03 -4.10 -17.01
CA GLY A 128 3.90 -2.83 -17.77
C GLY A 128 5.21 -2.19 -18.23
N SER A 129 6.36 -2.73 -17.86
CA SER A 129 7.69 -2.35 -18.36
C SER A 129 8.20 -3.39 -19.37
N ASN A 130 9.18 -3.01 -20.18
CA ASN A 130 9.80 -3.95 -21.13
C ASN A 130 10.47 -5.11 -20.38
N ARG A 131 9.88 -6.31 -20.50
CA ARG A 131 10.37 -7.52 -19.81
C ARG A 131 11.84 -7.80 -20.09
N LYS A 132 12.25 -7.79 -21.37
CA LYS A 132 13.61 -8.14 -21.77
C LYS A 132 14.65 -7.20 -21.17
N THR A 133 14.41 -5.91 -21.21
CA THR A 133 15.31 -4.90 -20.65
C THR A 133 15.45 -5.04 -19.14
N HIS A 134 14.34 -5.17 -18.42
CA HIS A 134 14.35 -5.27 -16.96
C HIS A 134 14.93 -6.59 -16.48
N LEU A 135 14.59 -7.71 -17.11
CA LEU A 135 15.18 -9.01 -16.80
C LEU A 135 16.69 -9.02 -17.07
N SER A 136 17.14 -8.45 -18.19
CA SER A 136 18.57 -8.33 -18.50
C SER A 136 19.31 -7.49 -17.46
N LYS A 137 18.73 -6.37 -16.99
CA LYS A 137 19.29 -5.55 -15.90
C LYS A 137 19.38 -6.36 -14.60
N PHE A 138 18.33 -7.09 -14.26
CA PHE A 138 18.29 -7.95 -13.07
C PHE A 138 19.39 -9.04 -13.13
N LEU A 139 19.53 -9.73 -14.25
CA LEU A 139 20.50 -10.82 -14.39
C LEU A 139 21.95 -10.34 -14.35
N ARG A 140 22.26 -9.17 -14.95
CA ARG A 140 23.61 -8.59 -14.98
C ARG A 140 23.97 -7.85 -13.68
N GLY A 141 22.97 -7.36 -12.96
CA GLY A 141 23.15 -6.59 -11.72
C GLY A 141 23.49 -7.46 -10.52
N LYS A 142 23.60 -6.79 -9.39
CA LYS A 142 23.82 -7.40 -8.07
C LYS A 142 22.54 -7.24 -7.22
N PRO A 143 21.45 -7.92 -7.58
CA PRO A 143 20.12 -7.71 -6.98
C PRO A 143 20.07 -8.29 -5.56
N THR A 144 20.65 -7.60 -4.60
CA THR A 144 20.59 -8.02 -3.19
C THR A 144 19.18 -7.99 -2.62
N ILE A 145 18.37 -7.08 -3.16
CA ILE A 145 16.95 -6.91 -2.79
C ILE A 145 16.11 -6.91 -4.06
N LEU A 146 15.02 -7.67 -4.04
CA LEU A 146 14.06 -7.72 -5.13
C LEU A 146 12.66 -7.39 -4.62
N VAL A 147 12.07 -6.33 -5.15
CA VAL A 147 10.67 -5.98 -4.92
C VAL A 147 9.85 -6.34 -6.16
N ALA A 148 8.82 -7.14 -6.02
CA ALA A 148 8.12 -7.68 -7.17
C ALA A 148 6.58 -7.70 -7.01
N THR A 149 5.89 -7.63 -8.15
CA THR A 149 4.50 -8.09 -8.23
C THR A 149 4.46 -9.56 -8.64
N PRO A 150 3.52 -10.38 -8.10
CA PRO A 150 3.51 -11.82 -8.30
C PRO A 150 3.63 -12.25 -9.77
N GLY A 151 2.77 -11.75 -10.65
CA GLY A 151 2.78 -12.13 -12.06
C GLY A 151 4.10 -11.85 -12.78
N ARG A 152 4.79 -10.73 -12.48
CA ARG A 152 6.09 -10.43 -13.10
C ARG A 152 7.21 -11.30 -12.52
N LEU A 153 7.14 -11.64 -11.23
CA LEU A 153 8.14 -12.55 -10.66
C LEU A 153 8.02 -13.94 -11.29
N ILE A 154 6.81 -14.45 -11.51
CA ILE A 154 6.61 -15.72 -12.25
C ILE A 154 7.23 -15.66 -13.64
N ASP A 155 7.06 -14.54 -14.35
CA ASP A 155 7.72 -14.34 -15.65
C ASP A 155 9.26 -14.41 -15.56
N TYR A 156 9.86 -13.92 -14.46
CA TYR A 156 11.29 -14.02 -14.23
C TYR A 156 11.69 -15.44 -13.87
N LEU A 157 10.93 -16.11 -13.03
CA LEU A 157 11.19 -17.49 -12.59
C LEU A 157 11.01 -18.52 -13.71
N SER A 158 10.47 -18.15 -14.87
CA SER A 158 10.52 -19.01 -16.06
C SER A 158 11.94 -19.19 -16.63
N GLU A 159 12.88 -18.32 -16.26
CA GLU A 159 14.28 -18.38 -16.67
C GLU A 159 15.14 -18.99 -15.56
N ASP A 160 15.93 -20.02 -15.87
CA ASP A 160 16.81 -20.69 -14.90
C ASP A 160 17.79 -19.74 -14.22
N ALA A 161 18.38 -18.82 -15.02
CA ALA A 161 19.30 -17.82 -14.50
C ALA A 161 18.66 -16.88 -13.46
N ALA A 162 17.37 -16.61 -13.58
CA ALA A 162 16.65 -15.81 -12.57
C ALA A 162 16.37 -16.62 -11.32
N ARG A 163 16.01 -17.92 -11.43
CA ARG A 163 15.87 -18.82 -10.27
C ARG A 163 17.16 -18.93 -9.49
N GLN A 164 18.30 -19.05 -10.17
CA GLN A 164 19.62 -19.10 -9.53
C GLN A 164 19.93 -17.86 -8.69
N LYS A 165 19.42 -16.66 -9.08
CA LYS A 165 19.56 -15.45 -8.27
C LYS A 165 18.81 -15.51 -6.91
N LEU A 166 17.80 -16.37 -6.76
CA LEU A 166 17.00 -16.47 -5.55
C LEU A 166 17.42 -17.64 -4.61
N THR A 167 18.54 -18.28 -4.90
CA THR A 167 18.99 -19.47 -4.11
C THR A 167 19.47 -19.14 -2.70
N LYS A 168 19.79 -17.89 -2.38
CA LYS A 168 20.33 -17.45 -1.08
C LYS A 168 19.42 -16.49 -0.33
N LEU A 169 18.11 -16.69 -0.44
CA LEU A 169 17.12 -15.88 0.28
C LEU A 169 17.35 -15.95 1.80
N ARG A 170 17.22 -14.81 2.46
CA ARG A 170 17.25 -14.62 3.91
C ARG A 170 15.93 -14.11 4.46
N CYS A 171 15.16 -13.44 3.62
CA CYS A 171 13.87 -12.91 4.02
C CYS A 171 12.89 -12.90 2.84
N VAL A 172 11.65 -13.29 3.11
CA VAL A 172 10.51 -13.18 2.20
C VAL A 172 9.42 -12.38 2.89
N VAL A 173 9.03 -11.28 2.29
CA VAL A 173 7.98 -10.38 2.81
C VAL A 173 6.78 -10.40 1.90
N LEU A 174 5.60 -10.57 2.46
CA LEU A 174 4.32 -10.33 1.81
C LEU A 174 3.73 -9.03 2.35
N ASP A 175 3.67 -7.98 1.55
CA ASP A 175 3.02 -6.72 1.94
C ASP A 175 1.65 -6.59 1.30
N GLU A 176 0.66 -6.11 2.06
CA GLU A 176 -0.75 -6.10 1.71
C GLU A 176 -1.23 -7.50 1.24
N ALA A 177 -1.00 -8.51 2.08
CA ALA A 177 -1.30 -9.90 1.75
C ALA A 177 -2.79 -10.14 1.48
N ASP A 178 -3.70 -9.47 2.20
CA ASP A 178 -5.14 -9.47 1.95
C ASP A 178 -5.44 -9.05 0.51
N ARG A 179 -4.84 -7.98 0.05
CA ARG A 179 -5.02 -7.49 -1.31
C ARG A 179 -4.46 -8.44 -2.38
N MET A 180 -3.36 -9.12 -2.10
CA MET A 180 -2.85 -10.11 -3.06
C MET A 180 -3.85 -11.25 -3.26
N LEU A 181 -4.56 -11.64 -2.19
CA LEU A 181 -5.60 -12.66 -2.28
C LEU A 181 -6.85 -12.15 -3.01
N ASP A 182 -7.33 -10.95 -2.67
CA ASP A 182 -8.49 -10.28 -3.33
C ASP A 182 -8.24 -10.12 -4.85
N ALA A 183 -7.01 -9.81 -5.24
CA ALA A 183 -6.60 -9.69 -6.63
C ALA A 183 -6.42 -11.05 -7.35
N GLY A 184 -6.70 -12.16 -6.68
CA GLY A 184 -6.61 -13.50 -7.25
C GLY A 184 -5.19 -14.05 -7.37
N PHE A 185 -4.19 -13.45 -6.69
CA PHE A 185 -2.78 -13.91 -6.76
C PHE A 185 -2.47 -15.14 -5.90
N ALA A 186 -3.44 -15.76 -5.21
CA ALA A 186 -3.18 -16.95 -4.42
C ALA A 186 -2.51 -18.10 -5.22
N PRO A 187 -2.93 -18.44 -6.45
CA PRO A 187 -2.22 -19.41 -7.27
C PRO A 187 -0.79 -18.98 -7.63
N ASP A 188 -0.60 -17.69 -7.90
CA ASP A 188 0.71 -17.14 -8.28
C ASP A 188 1.68 -17.19 -7.09
N LEU A 189 1.22 -16.85 -5.89
CA LEU A 189 2.02 -16.97 -4.67
C LEU A 189 2.48 -18.41 -4.43
N ARG A 190 1.58 -19.40 -4.58
CA ARG A 190 1.94 -20.81 -4.47
C ARG A 190 3.00 -21.22 -5.50
N ARG A 191 2.87 -20.76 -6.76
CA ARG A 191 3.84 -21.03 -7.81
C ARG A 191 5.20 -20.41 -7.55
N ILE A 192 5.24 -19.20 -6.98
CA ILE A 192 6.47 -18.52 -6.58
C ILE A 192 7.14 -19.30 -5.45
N LEU A 193 6.41 -19.59 -4.38
CA LEU A 193 6.93 -20.30 -3.21
C LEU A 193 7.44 -21.71 -3.55
N ALA A 194 6.86 -22.36 -4.56
CA ALA A 194 7.34 -23.65 -5.08
C ALA A 194 8.62 -23.57 -5.92
N GLN A 195 9.03 -22.35 -6.36
CA GLN A 195 10.21 -22.15 -7.21
C GLN A 195 11.38 -21.46 -6.49
N ILE A 196 11.19 -21.00 -5.27
CA ILE A 196 12.27 -20.53 -4.39
C ILE A 196 12.69 -21.65 -3.44
N PRO A 197 13.88 -21.58 -2.82
CA PRO A 197 14.33 -22.60 -1.87
C PRO A 197 13.31 -22.84 -0.76
N PRO A 198 13.00 -24.12 -0.44
CA PRO A 198 12.05 -24.44 0.63
C PRO A 198 12.47 -23.80 1.95
N LYS A 199 11.53 -23.20 2.68
CA LYS A 199 11.82 -22.50 3.94
C LYS A 199 12.50 -23.41 4.96
N ALA A 200 12.05 -24.66 5.07
CA ALA A 200 12.61 -25.64 6.00
C ALA A 200 14.11 -25.96 5.75
N GLU A 201 14.59 -25.79 4.52
CA GLU A 201 15.98 -26.04 4.14
C GLU A 201 16.81 -24.74 4.15
N ALA A 202 16.25 -23.66 3.64
CA ALA A 202 16.94 -22.39 3.47
C ALA A 202 16.90 -21.49 4.71
N GLY A 203 15.96 -21.72 5.63
CA GLY A 203 15.83 -20.99 6.89
C GLY A 203 15.58 -19.48 6.71
N TRP A 204 14.95 -19.06 5.60
CA TRP A 204 14.64 -17.65 5.41
C TRP A 204 13.52 -17.19 6.34
N GLN A 205 13.62 -15.97 6.83
CA GLN A 205 12.60 -15.30 7.62
C GLN A 205 11.36 -15.02 6.78
N GLY A 206 10.17 -15.35 7.28
CA GLY A 206 8.90 -14.98 6.71
C GLY A 206 8.28 -13.78 7.43
N MET A 207 7.85 -12.77 6.69
CA MET A 207 7.09 -11.66 7.24
C MET A 207 5.83 -11.43 6.41
N CYS A 208 4.67 -11.40 7.07
CA CYS A 208 3.39 -11.14 6.41
C CYS A 208 2.74 -9.90 7.02
N PHE A 209 2.53 -8.89 6.20
CA PHE A 209 1.89 -7.63 6.57
C PHE A 209 0.54 -7.51 5.88
N SER A 210 -0.50 -7.23 6.66
CA SER A 210 -1.87 -7.13 6.16
C SER A 210 -2.70 -6.14 6.98
N ALA A 211 -3.74 -5.57 6.41
CA ALA A 211 -4.72 -4.81 7.17
C ALA A 211 -5.75 -5.73 7.81
N THR A 212 -6.13 -6.79 7.13
CA THR A 212 -7.08 -7.81 7.59
C THR A 212 -6.45 -9.20 7.56
N VAL A 213 -6.97 -10.14 8.34
CA VAL A 213 -6.49 -11.53 8.38
C VAL A 213 -7.67 -12.49 8.18
N PRO A 214 -8.29 -12.50 6.98
CA PRO A 214 -9.39 -13.40 6.67
C PRO A 214 -8.94 -14.87 6.63
N PRO A 215 -9.87 -15.85 6.61
CA PRO A 215 -9.55 -17.28 6.58
C PRO A 215 -8.62 -17.71 5.45
N GLU A 216 -8.70 -17.02 4.30
CA GLU A 216 -7.85 -17.27 3.12
C GLU A 216 -6.39 -16.96 3.42
N ILE A 217 -6.10 -15.85 4.10
CA ILE A 217 -4.76 -15.51 4.59
C ILE A 217 -4.28 -16.57 5.58
N GLN A 218 -5.11 -16.94 6.56
CA GLN A 218 -4.75 -17.94 7.55
C GLN A 218 -4.32 -19.26 6.90
N LYS A 219 -4.98 -19.69 5.82
CA LYS A 219 -4.60 -20.89 5.05
C LYS A 219 -3.27 -20.75 4.31
N MET A 220 -2.85 -19.53 4.00
CA MET A 220 -1.59 -19.26 3.29
C MET A 220 -0.41 -19.08 4.26
N LEU A 221 -0.63 -18.64 5.48
CA LEU A 221 0.45 -18.38 6.45
C LEU A 221 1.43 -19.54 6.60
N PRO A 222 1.01 -20.83 6.71
CA PRO A 222 1.93 -21.95 6.87
C PRO A 222 2.93 -22.14 5.72
N MET A 223 2.70 -21.50 4.57
CA MET A 223 3.64 -21.54 3.44
C MET A 223 4.78 -20.53 3.58
N VAL A 224 4.60 -19.52 4.44
CA VAL A 224 5.53 -18.38 4.57
C VAL A 224 6.05 -18.24 6.00
N LEU A 225 5.24 -18.57 6.99
CA LEU A 225 5.56 -18.39 8.40
C LEU A 225 5.68 -19.73 9.13
N ASP A 226 6.60 -19.80 10.06
CA ASP A 226 6.72 -20.92 10.99
C ASP A 226 5.55 -20.96 11.98
N LYS A 227 5.33 -22.09 12.65
CA LYS A 227 4.18 -22.27 13.56
C LYS A 227 4.23 -21.34 14.77
N ASP A 228 5.42 -20.99 15.23
CA ASP A 228 5.72 -20.16 16.39
C ASP A 228 5.98 -18.68 16.02
N HIS A 229 5.53 -18.25 14.84
CA HIS A 229 5.67 -16.88 14.41
C HIS A 229 5.03 -15.87 15.38
N ALA A 230 5.63 -14.70 15.53
CA ALA A 230 5.06 -13.61 16.30
C ALA A 230 3.78 -13.08 15.65
N ARG A 231 2.74 -12.83 16.45
CA ARG A 231 1.52 -12.15 16.01
C ARG A 231 1.48 -10.77 16.60
N ILE A 232 1.50 -9.77 15.73
CA ILE A 232 1.51 -8.36 16.10
C ILE A 232 0.27 -7.71 15.53
N SER A 233 -0.53 -7.08 16.39
CA SER A 233 -1.62 -6.22 15.95
C SER A 233 -1.43 -4.82 16.51
N THR A 234 -1.65 -3.82 15.68
CA THR A 234 -1.78 -2.42 16.05
C THR A 234 -3.20 -1.92 15.79
N ILE A 235 -4.12 -2.84 15.51
CA ILE A 235 -5.54 -2.54 15.39
C ILE A 235 -6.16 -2.81 16.74
N ASP A 236 -6.74 -1.78 17.35
CA ASP A 236 -7.56 -1.93 18.55
C ASP A 236 -8.91 -2.57 18.15
N PRO A 237 -9.28 -3.72 18.72
CA PRO A 237 -10.58 -4.33 18.46
C PRO A 237 -11.77 -3.43 18.85
N ASN A 238 -11.54 -2.50 19.80
CA ASN A 238 -12.56 -1.57 20.29
C ASN A 238 -12.48 -0.20 19.60
N GLU A 239 -11.41 0.07 18.84
CA GLU A 239 -11.31 1.30 18.07
C GLU A 239 -12.24 1.21 16.87
N ALA A 240 -13.18 2.14 16.78
CA ALA A 240 -13.97 2.28 15.57
C ALA A 240 -13.03 2.28 14.34
N PRO A 241 -13.32 1.53 13.27
CA PRO A 241 -12.50 1.53 12.08
C PRO A 241 -12.14 2.97 11.70
N THR A 242 -10.92 3.24 11.21
CA THR A 242 -10.48 4.61 10.83
C THR A 242 -11.51 5.29 9.93
N VAL A 243 -12.23 4.49 9.17
CA VAL A 243 -13.40 4.85 8.38
C VAL A 243 -14.50 5.48 9.24
N ALA A 244 -14.69 5.06 10.50
CA ALA A 244 -15.72 5.62 11.37
C ALA A 244 -15.39 7.04 11.88
N LEU A 245 -14.13 7.44 11.83
CA LEU A 245 -13.70 8.79 12.21
C LEU A 245 -13.80 9.80 11.04
N VAL A 246 -13.91 9.30 9.81
CA VAL A 246 -14.12 10.13 8.63
C VAL A 246 -15.62 10.38 8.47
N PRO A 247 -16.10 11.64 8.45
CA PRO A 247 -17.48 11.93 8.09
C PRO A 247 -17.81 11.34 6.71
N GLN A 248 -18.89 10.58 6.67
CA GLN A 248 -19.32 9.86 5.46
C GLN A 248 -20.75 10.23 5.12
N SER A 249 -20.98 10.49 3.85
CA SER A 249 -22.31 10.81 3.36
C SER A 249 -22.61 10.09 2.04
N VAL A 250 -23.89 9.87 1.77
CA VAL A 250 -24.38 9.36 0.49
C VAL A 250 -25.35 10.35 -0.11
N PHE A 251 -25.18 10.60 -1.41
CA PHE A 251 -26.09 11.34 -2.26
C PHE A 251 -26.79 10.35 -3.20
N PRO A 252 -28.01 9.90 -2.86
CA PRO A 252 -28.80 9.10 -3.79
C PRO A 252 -29.25 9.99 -4.95
N VAL A 253 -29.08 9.53 -6.17
CA VAL A 253 -29.57 10.21 -7.37
C VAL A 253 -30.87 9.57 -7.87
N ALA A 254 -31.68 10.30 -8.61
CA ALA A 254 -32.93 9.77 -9.14
C ALA A 254 -32.71 8.87 -10.35
N SER A 255 -31.67 9.15 -11.15
CA SER A 255 -31.27 8.36 -12.32
C SER A 255 -29.77 8.37 -12.52
N VAL A 256 -29.28 7.50 -13.40
CA VAL A 256 -27.86 7.45 -13.79
C VAL A 256 -27.40 8.78 -14.44
N ASP A 257 -28.29 9.49 -15.11
CA ASP A 257 -28.01 10.78 -15.77
C ASP A 257 -27.69 11.89 -14.73
N ASP A 258 -28.19 11.75 -13.50
CA ASP A 258 -27.97 12.71 -12.43
C ASP A 258 -26.62 12.53 -11.71
N ILE A 259 -25.90 11.41 -11.98
CA ILE A 259 -24.61 11.15 -11.33
C ILE A 259 -23.60 12.26 -11.62
N LEU A 260 -23.43 12.63 -12.88
CA LEU A 260 -22.44 13.63 -13.27
C LEU A 260 -22.77 15.02 -12.72
N PRO A 261 -24.01 15.55 -12.82
CA PRO A 261 -24.41 16.79 -12.17
C PRO A 261 -24.19 16.78 -10.66
N THR A 262 -24.52 15.66 -9.98
CA THR A 262 -24.33 15.52 -8.53
C THR A 262 -22.84 15.54 -8.15
N VAL A 263 -22.00 14.78 -8.88
CA VAL A 263 -20.53 14.82 -8.65
C VAL A 263 -19.99 16.25 -8.85
N HIS A 264 -20.46 16.95 -9.88
CA HIS A 264 -20.06 18.35 -10.12
C HIS A 264 -20.46 19.24 -8.94
N SER A 265 -21.70 19.13 -8.46
CA SER A 265 -22.20 19.93 -7.32
C SER A 265 -21.42 19.62 -6.04
N VAL A 266 -21.17 18.36 -5.73
CA VAL A 266 -20.37 17.95 -4.56
C VAL A 266 -18.97 18.57 -4.62
N LEU A 267 -18.29 18.50 -5.78
CA LEU A 267 -16.96 19.09 -5.93
C LEU A 267 -16.98 20.62 -5.89
N ALA A 268 -18.04 21.25 -6.39
CA ALA A 268 -18.21 22.70 -6.34
C ALA A 268 -18.42 23.20 -4.91
N CYS A 269 -19.30 22.55 -4.13
CA CYS A 269 -19.50 22.88 -2.72
C CYS A 269 -18.21 22.65 -1.91
N ALA A 270 -17.59 21.50 -2.05
CA ALA A 270 -16.34 21.20 -1.34
C ALA A 270 -15.21 22.21 -1.69
N ARG A 271 -15.19 22.71 -2.93
CA ARG A 271 -14.24 23.73 -3.34
C ARG A 271 -14.56 25.10 -2.75
N ALA A 272 -15.83 25.44 -2.60
CA ALA A 272 -16.24 26.69 -1.96
C ALA A 272 -15.85 26.70 -0.48
N ASP A 273 -16.04 25.57 0.19
CA ASP A 273 -15.71 25.41 1.62
C ASP A 273 -14.20 25.31 1.86
N ASN A 274 -13.46 24.68 0.93
CA ASN A 274 -12.02 24.49 1.05
C ASN A 274 -11.25 24.91 -0.21
N PRO A 275 -10.64 26.10 -0.21
CA PRO A 275 -9.77 26.57 -1.30
C PRO A 275 -8.56 25.65 -1.60
N ALA A 276 -8.13 24.83 -0.70
CA ALA A 276 -7.08 23.82 -0.87
C ALA A 276 -7.64 22.42 -1.15
N LEU A 277 -8.80 22.34 -1.83
CA LEU A 277 -9.42 21.05 -2.16
C LEU A 277 -8.46 20.13 -2.91
N LYS A 278 -8.13 18.98 -2.31
CA LYS A 278 -7.38 17.88 -2.90
C LYS A 278 -8.21 16.61 -2.77
N ALA A 279 -8.78 16.17 -3.88
CA ALA A 279 -9.77 15.11 -3.89
C ALA A 279 -9.37 13.91 -4.76
N VAL A 280 -9.75 12.71 -4.31
CA VAL A 280 -9.72 11.49 -5.11
C VAL A 280 -11.14 11.07 -5.43
N ILE A 281 -11.44 10.92 -6.71
CA ILE A 281 -12.75 10.50 -7.21
C ILE A 281 -12.63 9.08 -7.77
N PHE A 282 -13.15 8.10 -7.04
CA PHE A 282 -13.19 6.71 -7.48
C PHE A 282 -14.32 6.48 -8.47
N CYS A 283 -13.94 6.00 -9.65
CA CYS A 283 -14.83 5.72 -10.75
C CYS A 283 -15.04 4.22 -10.94
N PRO A 284 -16.24 3.78 -11.33
CA PRO A 284 -16.57 2.35 -11.50
C PRO A 284 -15.64 1.63 -12.49
N THR A 285 -15.16 2.34 -13.52
CA THR A 285 -14.31 1.75 -14.56
C THR A 285 -13.17 2.70 -14.98
N ALA A 286 -12.14 2.13 -15.61
CA ALA A 286 -11.06 2.89 -16.21
C ALA A 286 -11.54 3.87 -17.29
N ARG A 287 -12.62 3.53 -18.01
CA ARG A 287 -13.24 4.41 -19.03
C ARG A 287 -13.94 5.61 -18.39
N HIS A 288 -14.67 5.39 -17.30
CA HIS A 288 -15.30 6.47 -16.55
C HIS A 288 -14.25 7.45 -15.98
N ALA A 289 -13.16 6.93 -15.41
CA ALA A 289 -12.07 7.78 -14.93
C ALA A 289 -11.47 8.66 -16.05
N ALA A 290 -11.25 8.08 -17.23
CA ALA A 290 -10.77 8.82 -18.39
C ALA A 290 -11.80 9.85 -18.90
N LEU A 291 -13.07 9.48 -18.96
CA LEU A 291 -14.16 10.37 -19.38
C LEU A 291 -14.27 11.59 -18.47
N LEU A 292 -14.33 11.37 -17.15
CA LEU A 292 -14.46 12.46 -16.17
C LEU A 292 -13.20 13.34 -16.14
N TYR A 293 -12.02 12.77 -16.31
CA TYR A 293 -10.79 13.54 -16.49
C TYR A 293 -10.91 14.53 -17.66
N HIS A 294 -11.44 14.09 -18.81
CA HIS A 294 -11.63 14.97 -19.97
C HIS A 294 -12.73 15.99 -19.74
N ILE A 295 -13.86 15.63 -19.16
CA ILE A 295 -14.96 16.55 -18.87
C ILE A 295 -14.47 17.66 -17.94
N PHE A 296 -13.88 17.31 -16.80
CA PHE A 296 -13.43 18.29 -15.79
C PHE A 296 -12.15 19.05 -16.19
N GLY A 297 -11.33 18.48 -17.07
CA GLY A 297 -10.11 19.12 -17.57
C GLY A 297 -10.34 20.11 -18.72
N HIS A 298 -11.39 19.90 -19.54
CA HIS A 298 -11.63 20.69 -20.76
C HIS A 298 -12.80 21.69 -20.66
N THR A 299 -13.68 21.55 -19.68
CA THR A 299 -14.80 22.48 -19.50
C THR A 299 -14.33 23.80 -18.89
N GLY A 300 -13.67 24.59 -19.73
CA GLY A 300 -13.09 25.90 -19.36
C GLY A 300 -14.09 27.00 -19.00
N GLY A 301 -15.34 26.68 -18.62
CA GLY A 301 -16.34 27.68 -18.32
C GLY A 301 -17.38 27.32 -17.25
N ALA A 302 -17.56 26.06 -16.92
CA ALA A 302 -18.60 25.65 -15.96
C ALA A 302 -18.04 24.81 -14.80
N ALA A 303 -16.75 24.47 -14.81
CA ALA A 303 -16.12 23.80 -13.70
C ALA A 303 -15.77 24.78 -12.57
N PRO A 304 -15.79 24.34 -11.31
CA PRO A 304 -15.27 25.15 -10.21
C PRO A 304 -13.84 25.62 -10.52
N PRO A 305 -13.38 26.75 -9.95
CA PRO A 305 -12.20 27.46 -10.38
C PRO A 305 -10.99 26.54 -10.55
N LYS A 306 -10.34 26.65 -11.69
CA LYS A 306 -9.22 25.88 -12.26
C LYS A 306 -8.38 25.10 -11.23
N LEU A 307 -8.84 23.89 -10.87
CA LEU A 307 -8.03 22.95 -10.15
C LEU A 307 -7.25 22.09 -11.15
N PRO A 308 -6.00 21.74 -10.87
CA PRO A 308 -5.31 20.71 -11.63
C PRO A 308 -6.11 19.41 -11.62
N VAL A 309 -6.30 18.82 -12.80
CA VAL A 309 -7.07 17.58 -12.96
C VAL A 309 -6.13 16.48 -13.42
N PHE A 310 -6.22 15.34 -12.78
CA PHE A 310 -5.39 14.16 -13.02
C PHE A 310 -6.26 12.95 -13.29
N GLN A 311 -5.71 11.95 -13.96
CA GLN A 311 -6.35 10.64 -14.09
C GLN A 311 -5.38 9.52 -13.72
N MET A 312 -5.92 8.45 -13.14
CA MET A 312 -5.15 7.24 -12.88
C MET A 312 -6.00 5.97 -13.05
N GLN A 313 -5.71 5.22 -14.08
CA GLN A 313 -6.51 4.05 -14.41
C GLN A 313 -5.66 2.94 -15.08
N SER A 314 -6.18 1.71 -15.11
CA SER A 314 -5.43 0.50 -15.50
C SER A 314 -4.92 0.50 -16.94
N ARG A 315 -5.50 1.29 -17.85
CA ARG A 315 -5.11 1.37 -19.27
C ARG A 315 -3.98 2.34 -19.56
N MET A 316 -3.57 3.15 -18.56
CA MET A 316 -2.42 4.05 -18.71
C MET A 316 -1.11 3.26 -18.75
N SER A 317 -0.15 3.75 -19.52
CA SER A 317 1.22 3.22 -19.48
C SER A 317 1.87 3.47 -18.12
N GLN A 318 2.82 2.62 -17.73
CA GLN A 318 3.48 2.76 -16.44
C GLN A 318 4.21 4.11 -16.29
N PRO A 319 4.94 4.62 -17.29
CA PRO A 319 5.54 5.96 -17.19
C PRO A 319 4.52 7.08 -16.98
N ALA A 320 3.34 6.98 -17.62
CA ALA A 320 2.28 7.97 -17.43
C ALA A 320 1.69 7.89 -16.01
N ARG A 321 1.52 6.69 -15.46
CA ARG A 321 1.04 6.49 -14.08
C ARG A 321 2.04 7.06 -13.07
N THR A 322 3.33 6.76 -13.21
CA THR A 322 4.39 7.28 -12.34
C THR A 322 4.39 8.82 -12.36
N ARG A 323 4.37 9.42 -13.54
CA ARG A 323 4.31 10.88 -13.67
C ARG A 323 3.08 11.47 -12.97
N THR A 324 1.89 10.88 -13.18
CA THR A 324 0.67 11.35 -12.51
C THR A 324 0.79 11.26 -10.98
N VAL A 325 1.38 10.17 -10.44
CA VAL A 325 1.62 10.02 -8.99
C VAL A 325 2.52 11.15 -8.49
N ASP A 326 3.64 11.41 -9.16
CA ASP A 326 4.61 12.41 -8.74
C ASP A 326 4.01 13.81 -8.80
N GLU A 327 3.33 14.15 -9.89
CA GLU A 327 2.67 15.44 -10.07
C GLU A 327 1.54 15.66 -9.04
N PHE A 328 0.69 14.64 -8.80
CA PHE A 328 -0.40 14.76 -7.83
C PHE A 328 0.10 14.79 -6.39
N LYS A 329 1.22 14.12 -6.07
CA LYS A 329 1.87 14.25 -4.76
C LYS A 329 2.41 15.65 -4.52
N ALA A 330 3.02 16.23 -5.55
CA ALA A 330 3.66 17.55 -5.47
C ALA A 330 2.68 18.73 -5.42
N THR A 331 1.40 18.53 -5.80
CA THR A 331 0.40 19.59 -5.76
C THR A 331 -0.29 19.69 -4.41
N ASP A 332 -0.60 20.91 -3.96
CA ASP A 332 -1.36 21.16 -2.72
C ASP A 332 -2.88 21.01 -2.92
N ARG A 333 -3.35 21.04 -4.16
CA ARG A 333 -4.77 20.99 -4.53
C ARG A 333 -4.96 20.33 -5.89
N GLY A 334 -6.11 19.68 -6.11
CA GLY A 334 -6.41 19.06 -7.40
C GLY A 334 -7.42 17.93 -7.31
N LEU A 335 -7.88 17.48 -8.45
CA LEU A 335 -8.83 16.39 -8.60
C LEU A 335 -8.17 15.20 -9.29
N LEU A 336 -8.17 14.04 -8.66
CA LEU A 336 -7.67 12.79 -9.24
C LEU A 336 -8.84 11.85 -9.54
N PHE A 337 -9.18 11.68 -10.81
CA PHE A 337 -10.15 10.68 -11.25
C PHE A 337 -9.47 9.33 -11.41
N ALA A 338 -9.88 8.34 -10.63
CA ALA A 338 -9.18 7.08 -10.51
C ALA A 338 -10.11 5.85 -10.60
N SER A 339 -9.60 4.79 -11.19
CA SER A 339 -10.13 3.45 -10.95
C SER A 339 -9.45 2.84 -9.71
N ASP A 340 -9.83 1.62 -9.33
CA ASP A 340 -9.28 0.94 -8.15
C ASP A 340 -7.75 0.70 -8.14
N VAL A 341 -7.06 1.06 -9.21
CA VAL A 341 -5.58 1.09 -9.20
C VAL A 341 -5.01 2.05 -8.14
N VAL A 342 -5.80 3.03 -7.68
CA VAL A 342 -5.46 3.99 -6.60
C VAL A 342 -6.02 3.56 -5.24
N GLY A 343 -6.89 2.56 -5.23
CA GLY A 343 -7.65 2.20 -4.02
C GLY A 343 -6.83 1.70 -2.84
N ARG A 344 -5.62 1.15 -3.05
CA ARG A 344 -4.76 0.61 -1.97
C ARG A 344 -3.29 0.88 -2.27
N GLY A 345 -2.47 0.93 -1.21
CA GLY A 345 -1.00 0.97 -1.29
C GLY A 345 -0.39 2.28 -1.76
N MET A 346 -1.17 3.23 -2.27
CA MET A 346 -0.65 4.56 -2.61
C MET A 346 -0.83 5.52 -1.46
N ASP A 347 0.22 6.22 -1.14
CA ASP A 347 0.18 7.33 -0.20
C ASP A 347 0.17 8.65 -0.97
N PHE A 348 -0.97 9.35 -0.88
CA PHE A 348 -1.10 10.73 -1.33
C PHE A 348 -1.28 11.60 -0.10
N PRO A 349 -0.39 12.55 0.15
CA PRO A 349 -0.54 13.47 1.27
C PRO A 349 -1.73 14.40 1.03
N ASP A 350 -2.38 14.78 2.14
CA ASP A 350 -3.32 15.90 2.20
C ASP A 350 -4.63 15.74 1.39
N ILE A 351 -5.05 14.50 1.13
CA ILE A 351 -6.38 14.25 0.58
C ILE A 351 -7.42 14.66 1.65
N ASN A 352 -8.25 15.64 1.30
CA ASN A 352 -9.31 16.12 2.18
C ASN A 352 -10.71 15.68 1.74
N LEU A 353 -10.88 15.18 0.52
CA LEU A 353 -12.14 14.62 0.06
C LEU A 353 -11.95 13.33 -0.74
N VAL A 354 -12.75 12.32 -0.43
CA VAL A 354 -12.90 11.11 -1.24
C VAL A 354 -14.32 11.07 -1.79
N VAL A 355 -14.46 10.99 -3.11
CA VAL A 355 -15.76 10.77 -3.77
C VAL A 355 -15.77 9.37 -4.37
N GLN A 356 -16.82 8.60 -4.12
CA GLN A 356 -17.03 7.28 -4.74
C GLN A 356 -18.27 7.34 -5.61
N ILE A 357 -18.09 7.08 -6.90
CA ILE A 357 -19.19 6.97 -7.87
C ILE A 357 -19.53 5.49 -7.99
N GLY A 358 -20.77 5.14 -7.62
CA GLY A 358 -21.21 3.76 -7.56
C GLY A 358 -20.67 2.98 -6.35
N VAL A 359 -21.07 1.72 -6.26
CA VAL A 359 -20.70 0.81 -5.17
C VAL A 359 -19.31 0.18 -5.43
N PRO A 360 -18.51 -0.04 -4.38
CA PRO A 360 -17.32 -0.88 -4.49
C PRO A 360 -17.70 -2.35 -4.67
N SER A 361 -16.80 -3.16 -5.23
CA SER A 361 -17.02 -4.61 -5.42
C SER A 361 -17.14 -5.36 -4.10
N GLU A 362 -16.49 -4.86 -3.04
CA GLU A 362 -16.42 -5.48 -1.72
C GLU A 362 -16.40 -4.43 -0.60
N LYS A 363 -16.83 -4.84 0.60
CA LYS A 363 -16.84 -3.99 1.81
C LYS A 363 -15.45 -3.43 2.13
N ASP A 364 -14.42 -4.27 2.05
CA ASP A 364 -13.05 -3.88 2.33
C ASP A 364 -12.54 -2.82 1.34
N GLN A 365 -12.98 -2.89 0.09
CA GLN A 365 -12.65 -1.88 -0.91
C GLN A 365 -13.21 -0.49 -0.54
N TYR A 366 -14.44 -0.45 0.01
CA TYR A 366 -15.00 0.79 0.57
C TYR A 366 -14.10 1.40 1.63
N VAL A 367 -13.72 0.60 2.62
CA VAL A 367 -12.83 1.00 3.71
C VAL A 367 -11.50 1.55 3.17
N HIS A 368 -10.92 0.88 2.19
CA HIS A 368 -9.65 1.30 1.59
C HIS A 368 -9.75 2.57 0.76
N ARG A 369 -10.88 2.81 0.10
CA ARG A 369 -11.12 4.06 -0.63
C ARG A 369 -11.30 5.23 0.35
N VAL A 370 -12.16 5.08 1.36
CA VAL A 370 -12.35 6.09 2.42
C VAL A 370 -11.05 6.37 3.14
N GLY A 371 -10.28 5.34 3.46
CA GLY A 371 -8.96 5.46 4.10
C GLY A 371 -7.88 6.16 3.26
N ARG A 372 -8.21 6.78 2.11
CA ARG A 372 -7.31 7.72 1.42
C ARG A 372 -7.31 9.09 2.08
N THR A 373 -8.34 9.45 2.82
CA THR A 373 -8.45 10.69 3.60
C THR A 373 -8.42 10.42 5.12
N GLY A 374 -8.42 11.45 5.94
CA GLY A 374 -8.41 11.32 7.41
C GLY A 374 -7.13 10.71 7.98
N ARG A 375 -5.99 10.84 7.30
CA ARG A 375 -4.70 10.26 7.72
C ARG A 375 -3.92 11.20 8.64
N ALA A 376 -3.16 10.60 9.56
CA ALA A 376 -2.27 11.33 10.47
C ALA A 376 -2.98 12.43 11.28
N GLY A 377 -4.24 12.22 11.65
CA GLY A 377 -5.03 13.19 12.43
C GLY A 377 -5.56 14.39 11.61
N LYS A 378 -5.41 14.38 10.28
CA LYS A 378 -5.96 15.42 9.40
C LYS A 378 -7.45 15.21 9.17
N VAL A 379 -8.18 16.32 9.03
CA VAL A 379 -9.62 16.31 8.72
C VAL A 379 -9.82 15.90 7.27
N GLY A 380 -10.81 15.05 7.01
CA GLY A 380 -11.20 14.66 5.65
C GLY A 380 -12.62 14.11 5.62
N GLU A 381 -13.21 14.06 4.45
CA GLU A 381 -14.58 13.62 4.21
C GLU A 381 -14.66 12.56 3.12
N ALA A 382 -15.69 11.74 3.17
CA ALA A 382 -15.99 10.76 2.13
C ALA A 382 -17.45 10.86 1.70
N VAL A 383 -17.66 10.85 0.40
CA VAL A 383 -18.97 10.98 -0.23
C VAL A 383 -19.18 9.82 -1.19
N MET A 384 -20.37 9.20 -1.16
CA MET A 384 -20.83 8.27 -2.20
C MET A 384 -21.91 8.93 -3.04
N VAL A 385 -21.86 8.73 -4.34
CA VAL A 385 -22.95 9.09 -5.28
C VAL A 385 -23.47 7.80 -5.86
N LEU A 386 -24.71 7.44 -5.52
CA LEU A 386 -25.30 6.14 -5.83
C LEU A 386 -26.57 6.27 -6.65
N ALA A 387 -26.68 5.44 -7.70
CA ALA A 387 -27.92 5.23 -8.43
C ALA A 387 -28.95 4.46 -7.55
N PRO A 388 -30.25 4.51 -7.88
CA PRO A 388 -31.28 3.83 -7.09
C PRO A 388 -31.01 2.34 -6.88
N GLU A 389 -30.53 1.66 -7.91
CA GLU A 389 -30.21 0.23 -7.91
C GLU A 389 -29.02 -0.12 -7.01
N GLU A 390 -28.21 0.86 -6.61
CA GLU A 390 -27.00 0.70 -5.81
C GLU A 390 -27.23 0.94 -4.32
N MET A 391 -28.41 1.45 -3.92
CA MET A 391 -28.74 1.78 -2.52
C MET A 391 -28.78 0.55 -1.60
N TRP A 392 -28.83 -0.65 -2.15
CA TRP A 392 -28.70 -1.90 -1.38
C TRP A 392 -27.38 -1.93 -0.57
N PHE A 393 -26.31 -1.29 -1.08
CA PHE A 393 -25.02 -1.28 -0.41
C PHE A 393 -25.12 -0.63 0.98
N ILE A 394 -25.84 0.48 1.09
CA ILE A 394 -26.05 1.17 2.37
C ILE A 394 -26.86 0.28 3.32
N SER A 395 -27.92 -0.37 2.81
CA SER A 395 -28.79 -1.25 3.60
C SER A 395 -28.05 -2.49 4.11
N ALA A 396 -27.10 -3.01 3.32
CA ALA A 396 -26.30 -4.18 3.67
C ALA A 396 -25.14 -3.87 4.62
N ASN A 397 -24.73 -2.60 4.75
CA ASN A 397 -23.58 -2.15 5.55
C ASN A 397 -23.93 -1.09 6.58
N LYS A 398 -24.96 -1.38 7.40
CA LYS A 398 -25.47 -0.46 8.44
C LYS A 398 -24.48 -0.14 9.56
N ASP A 399 -23.41 -0.89 9.66
CA ASP A 399 -22.29 -0.66 10.57
C ASP A 399 -21.36 0.50 10.14
N PHE A 400 -21.48 0.97 8.90
CA PHE A 400 -20.78 2.17 8.47
C PHE A 400 -21.55 3.44 8.87
N PRO A 401 -20.89 4.49 9.38
CA PRO A 401 -21.52 5.72 9.83
C PRO A 401 -21.88 6.64 8.66
N ILE A 402 -22.53 6.09 7.63
CA ILE A 402 -22.89 6.84 6.41
C ILE A 402 -24.19 7.58 6.65
N LYS A 403 -24.16 8.90 6.53
CA LYS A 403 -25.33 9.76 6.63
C LYS A 403 -25.99 9.93 5.27
N ASN A 404 -27.31 9.78 5.21
CA ASN A 404 -28.09 10.16 4.03
C ASN A 404 -28.13 11.70 3.94
N ASN A 405 -27.51 12.24 2.89
CA ASN A 405 -27.70 13.64 2.54
C ASN A 405 -28.77 13.71 1.43
N CYS A 406 -29.77 14.57 1.66
CA CYS A 406 -30.77 14.85 0.63
C CYS A 406 -30.06 15.47 -0.61
N PRO A 407 -30.52 15.22 -1.84
CA PRO A 407 -29.95 15.86 -3.02
C PRO A 407 -29.98 17.37 -2.88
N LEU A 408 -28.88 18.01 -3.25
CA LEU A 408 -28.72 19.46 -3.33
C LEU A 408 -29.68 20.06 -4.36
#